data_17551d65b78c4d8b33dd3853457f21c6
#
_entry.id   17551d65b78c4d8b33dd3853457f21c6
#
_cell.length_a   1.000
_cell.length_b   1.000
_cell.length_c   1.000
_cell.angle_alpha   90.00
_cell.angle_beta   90.00
_cell.angle_gamma   90.00
#
_symmetry.space_group_name_H-M   'P 1'
#
loop_
_entity.id
_entity.type
_entity.pdbx_description
1 polymer ?
#
loop_
_entity_poly.entity_id
_entity_poly.type
_entity_poly.pdbx_seq_one_letter_code
_entity_poly.pdbx_strand_id
1 'polypeptide(L)'
;MAQIFHHSTNLISRLSIYGGVFILGLLGAALYGIELSPWYTEQNVARQQPVPFSHKHHAGELGLDCRYCHTSVEKSSFAGLPPTQTCMTCHSRIWTNASMLEPVRASYRDDKSLSWTRVNALPDFVYFDHSIHVSKGVGCTTCHGPIAEIPLTWRAGTLYMEWCLNCHRQPEKFVRPKSEVFNPYYTPPKNQLELGRKLVKEYKIQSLQNCSVCHR
;
A
#
# COMPACT_ATOMS: atom_id res chain seq x y z
N MET A 1 -21.39 59.45 20.85
CA MET A 1 -20.17 59.16 20.07
C MET A 1 -20.51 59.39 18.61
N ALA A 2 -19.73 60.17 17.88
CA ALA A 2 -19.95 60.41 16.46
C ALA A 2 -19.66 59.11 15.70
N GLN A 3 -20.61 58.63 14.94
CA GLN A 3 -20.44 57.48 14.06
C GLN A 3 -19.61 57.93 12.85
N ILE A 4 -18.39 57.39 12.73
CA ILE A 4 -17.43 57.72 11.65
C ILE A 4 -17.84 57.01 10.33
N PHE A 5 -18.36 55.80 10.42
CA PHE A 5 -18.74 55.00 9.25
C PHE A 5 -20.27 54.96 9.05
N HIS A 6 -20.70 54.83 7.84
CA HIS A 6 -22.12 54.66 7.49
C HIS A 6 -22.64 53.36 8.14
N HIS A 7 -23.93 53.34 8.57
CA HIS A 7 -24.52 52.19 9.28
C HIS A 7 -24.51 50.90 8.45
N SER A 8 -24.49 50.95 7.13
CA SER A 8 -24.34 49.79 6.24
C SER A 8 -22.98 49.09 6.37
N THR A 9 -21.95 49.76 6.88
CA THR A 9 -20.62 49.21 7.05
C THR A 9 -20.63 48.01 8.00
N ASN A 10 -21.51 48.00 9.01
CA ASN A 10 -21.66 46.87 9.92
C ASN A 10 -22.17 45.60 9.19
N LEU A 11 -23.06 45.76 8.23
CA LEU A 11 -23.56 44.66 7.42
C LEU A 11 -22.46 44.16 6.48
N ILE A 12 -21.79 45.09 5.78
CA ILE A 12 -20.68 44.76 4.88
C ILE A 12 -19.55 43.99 5.62
N SER A 13 -19.13 44.48 6.80
CA SER A 13 -18.08 43.83 7.58
C SER A 13 -18.50 42.42 8.06
N ARG A 14 -19.76 42.25 8.49
CA ARG A 14 -20.25 40.90 8.85
C ARG A 14 -20.28 39.98 7.65
N LEU A 15 -20.80 40.40 6.53
CA LEU A 15 -20.87 39.60 5.30
C LEU A 15 -19.46 39.25 4.79
N SER A 16 -18.51 40.21 4.82
CA SER A 16 -17.13 39.94 4.39
C SER A 16 -16.41 38.97 5.30
N ILE A 17 -16.57 39.10 6.63
CA ILE A 17 -15.94 38.20 7.60
C ILE A 17 -16.53 36.78 7.48
N TYR A 18 -17.87 36.65 7.58
CA TYR A 18 -18.51 35.34 7.48
C TYR A 18 -18.32 34.69 6.10
N GLY A 19 -18.41 35.50 5.03
CA GLY A 19 -18.15 35.04 3.67
C GLY A 19 -16.72 34.60 3.47
N GLY A 20 -15.76 35.35 4.01
CA GLY A 20 -14.34 34.99 4.00
C GLY A 20 -14.06 33.68 4.75
N VAL A 21 -14.59 33.55 5.97
CA VAL A 21 -14.46 32.30 6.75
C VAL A 21 -15.09 31.12 6.03
N PHE A 22 -16.26 31.31 5.44
CA PHE A 22 -16.95 30.27 4.68
C PHE A 22 -16.15 29.83 3.45
N ILE A 23 -15.62 30.77 2.67
CA ILE A 23 -14.79 30.49 1.49
C ILE A 23 -13.51 29.74 1.90
N LEU A 24 -12.83 30.19 2.97
CA LEU A 24 -11.65 29.51 3.49
C LEU A 24 -11.97 28.08 3.95
N GLY A 25 -13.11 27.89 4.61
CA GLY A 25 -13.59 26.56 4.99
C GLY A 25 -13.85 25.64 3.79
N LEU A 26 -14.49 26.17 2.75
CA LEU A 26 -14.73 25.43 1.50
C LEU A 26 -13.42 25.07 0.79
N LEU A 27 -12.49 26.01 0.69
CA LEU A 27 -11.17 25.77 0.10
C LEU A 27 -10.39 24.70 0.89
N GLY A 28 -10.40 24.80 2.21
CA GLY A 28 -9.78 23.80 3.09
C GLY A 28 -10.41 22.41 2.89
N ALA A 29 -11.73 22.32 2.83
CA ALA A 29 -12.43 21.06 2.60
C ALA A 29 -12.15 20.50 1.19
N ALA A 30 -12.06 21.34 0.18
CA ALA A 30 -11.70 20.93 -1.19
C ALA A 30 -10.28 20.39 -1.27
N LEU A 31 -9.30 21.10 -0.69
CA LEU A 31 -7.92 20.66 -0.63
C LEU A 31 -7.78 19.33 0.11
N TYR A 32 -8.43 19.20 1.26
CA TYR A 32 -8.47 17.95 2.02
C TYR A 32 -9.08 16.79 1.23
N GLY A 33 -10.17 17.04 0.51
CA GLY A 33 -10.80 16.05 -0.38
C GLY A 33 -9.90 15.62 -1.54
N ILE A 34 -9.15 16.56 -2.13
CA ILE A 34 -8.17 16.27 -3.18
C ILE A 34 -7.02 15.39 -2.61
N GLU A 35 -6.50 15.75 -1.45
CA GLU A 35 -5.41 15.01 -0.81
C GLU A 35 -5.79 13.55 -0.48
N LEU A 36 -7.04 13.31 -0.10
CA LEU A 36 -7.54 11.94 0.16
C LEU A 36 -8.01 11.21 -1.10
N SER A 37 -8.09 11.89 -2.23
CA SER A 37 -8.60 11.30 -3.46
C SER A 37 -7.64 10.27 -4.07
N PRO A 38 -8.13 9.29 -4.86
CA PRO A 38 -7.29 8.40 -5.64
C PRO A 38 -6.36 9.12 -6.62
N TRP A 39 -6.71 10.32 -7.06
CA TRP A 39 -5.88 11.15 -7.93
C TRP A 39 -4.55 11.53 -7.25
N TYR A 40 -4.58 11.85 -5.96
CA TYR A 40 -3.37 12.23 -5.21
C TYR A 40 -2.69 11.00 -4.55
N THR A 41 -3.49 10.13 -3.94
CA THR A 41 -2.97 8.93 -3.24
C THR A 41 -2.54 7.82 -4.17
N GLU A 42 -3.00 7.84 -5.43
CA GLU A 42 -2.85 6.75 -6.41
C GLU A 42 -3.42 5.41 -5.93
N GLN A 43 -4.27 5.43 -4.92
CA GLN A 43 -4.94 4.24 -4.40
C GLN A 43 -5.88 3.66 -5.44
N ASN A 44 -5.84 2.36 -5.64
CA ASN A 44 -6.63 1.62 -6.63
C ASN A 44 -6.38 2.04 -8.10
N VAL A 45 -5.26 2.72 -8.36
CA VAL A 45 -4.86 3.12 -9.72
C VAL A 45 -3.71 2.22 -10.17
N ALA A 46 -3.95 1.44 -11.23
CA ALA A 46 -2.91 0.61 -11.83
C ALA A 46 -1.89 1.49 -12.56
N ARG A 47 -0.60 1.33 -12.23
CA ARG A 47 0.49 2.03 -12.88
C ARG A 47 1.02 1.24 -14.08
N GLN A 48 1.39 1.96 -15.12
CA GLN A 48 2.03 1.35 -16.28
C GLN A 48 3.36 0.72 -15.87
N GLN A 49 3.58 -0.51 -16.36
CA GLN A 49 4.76 -1.31 -16.11
C GLN A 49 5.45 -1.65 -17.43
N PRO A 50 6.76 -1.94 -17.43
CA PRO A 50 7.47 -2.37 -18.64
C PRO A 50 6.90 -3.68 -19.22
N VAL A 51 6.32 -4.50 -18.36
CA VAL A 51 5.58 -5.72 -18.71
C VAL A 51 4.29 -5.73 -17.90
N PRO A 52 3.13 -6.02 -18.52
CA PRO A 52 1.85 -6.08 -17.82
C PRO A 52 1.74 -7.36 -16.98
N PHE A 53 2.51 -7.44 -15.90
CA PHE A 53 2.55 -8.59 -15.02
C PHE A 53 1.25 -8.74 -14.23
N SER A 54 0.66 -9.94 -14.27
CA SER A 54 -0.58 -10.26 -13.59
C SER A 54 -0.35 -11.18 -12.38
N HIS A 55 -0.52 -10.63 -11.17
CA HIS A 55 -0.55 -11.45 -9.96
C HIS A 55 -1.76 -12.40 -9.95
N LYS A 56 -2.90 -11.97 -10.49
CA LYS A 56 -4.08 -12.83 -10.64
C LYS A 56 -3.74 -14.13 -11.38
N HIS A 57 -3.03 -14.02 -12.49
CA HIS A 57 -2.67 -15.20 -13.27
C HIS A 57 -1.65 -16.07 -12.52
N HIS A 58 -0.57 -15.48 -12.00
CA HIS A 58 0.54 -16.24 -11.40
C HIS A 58 0.21 -16.76 -9.99
N ALA A 59 -0.25 -15.89 -9.09
CA ALA A 59 -0.55 -16.27 -7.71
C ALA A 59 -1.97 -16.82 -7.54
N GLY A 60 -2.95 -16.22 -8.24
CA GLY A 60 -4.35 -16.61 -8.13
C GLY A 60 -4.69 -17.89 -8.87
N GLU A 61 -4.42 -17.95 -10.17
CA GLU A 61 -4.84 -19.06 -11.02
C GLU A 61 -3.83 -20.21 -11.02
N LEU A 62 -2.52 -19.93 -11.08
CA LEU A 62 -1.46 -20.94 -11.05
C LEU A 62 -1.04 -21.35 -9.64
N GLY A 63 -1.45 -20.61 -8.61
CA GLY A 63 -1.14 -20.92 -7.21
C GLY A 63 0.35 -20.78 -6.85
N LEU A 64 1.12 -19.95 -7.57
CA LEU A 64 2.51 -19.71 -7.24
C LEU A 64 2.63 -18.99 -5.89
N ASP A 65 3.44 -19.54 -4.99
CA ASP A 65 3.72 -18.93 -3.68
C ASP A 65 4.43 -17.59 -3.86
N CYS A 66 4.04 -16.61 -3.02
CA CYS A 66 4.61 -15.25 -3.05
C CYS A 66 6.14 -15.26 -2.95
N ARG A 67 6.69 -16.18 -2.14
CA ARG A 67 8.12 -16.33 -1.89
C ARG A 67 8.92 -16.87 -3.08
N TYR A 68 8.25 -17.44 -4.07
CA TYR A 68 8.92 -17.87 -5.30
C TYR A 68 9.51 -16.68 -6.06
N CYS A 69 8.81 -15.55 -6.04
CA CYS A 69 9.24 -14.30 -6.68
C CYS A 69 9.83 -13.30 -5.67
N HIS A 70 9.24 -13.17 -4.49
CA HIS A 70 9.65 -12.24 -3.43
C HIS A 70 10.54 -12.96 -2.39
N THR A 71 11.70 -13.41 -2.84
CA THR A 71 12.58 -14.34 -2.09
C THR A 71 13.16 -13.75 -0.80
N SER A 72 13.21 -12.43 -0.67
CA SER A 72 13.80 -11.75 0.51
C SER A 72 12.77 -11.30 1.55
N VAL A 73 11.46 -11.50 1.28
CA VAL A 73 10.37 -10.95 2.11
C VAL A 73 10.38 -11.39 3.58
N GLU A 74 10.90 -12.57 3.87
CA GLU A 74 11.02 -13.10 5.23
C GLU A 74 12.31 -12.66 5.96
N LYS A 75 13.27 -12.09 5.25
CA LYS A 75 14.63 -11.84 5.77
C LYS A 75 15.12 -10.41 5.62
N SER A 76 14.41 -9.58 4.84
CA SER A 76 14.84 -8.22 4.50
C SER A 76 13.71 -7.22 4.65
N SER A 77 14.10 -5.97 4.83
CA SER A 77 13.17 -4.85 4.78
C SER A 77 12.49 -4.71 3.42
N PHE A 78 13.18 -5.08 2.35
CA PHE A 78 12.66 -5.08 0.99
C PHE A 78 12.28 -6.49 0.56
N ALA A 79 11.03 -6.68 0.11
CA ALA A 79 10.53 -7.99 -0.30
C ALA A 79 11.26 -8.58 -1.51
N GLY A 80 11.92 -7.73 -2.28
CA GLY A 80 12.59 -8.10 -3.52
C GLY A 80 11.66 -8.10 -4.73
N LEU A 81 12.25 -7.85 -5.90
CA LEU A 81 11.65 -8.12 -7.20
C LEU A 81 12.38 -9.32 -7.80
N PRO A 82 11.70 -10.25 -8.46
CA PRO A 82 12.35 -11.39 -9.05
C PRO A 82 13.30 -10.94 -10.17
N PRO A 83 14.51 -11.52 -10.26
CA PRO A 83 15.36 -11.33 -11.42
C PRO A 83 14.70 -11.93 -12.67
N THR A 84 15.04 -11.44 -13.85
CA THR A 84 14.45 -11.88 -15.12
C THR A 84 14.59 -13.39 -15.35
N GLN A 85 15.65 -14.00 -14.81
CA GLN A 85 15.89 -15.46 -14.83
C GLN A 85 14.69 -16.22 -14.23
N THR A 86 14.09 -15.72 -13.15
CA THR A 86 12.90 -16.34 -12.54
C THR A 86 11.73 -16.39 -13.51
N CYS A 87 11.52 -15.35 -14.31
CA CYS A 87 10.49 -15.34 -15.35
C CYS A 87 10.80 -16.38 -16.45
N MET A 88 12.07 -16.48 -16.83
CA MET A 88 12.53 -17.35 -17.92
C MET A 88 12.57 -18.83 -17.52
N THR A 89 12.39 -19.20 -16.24
CA THR A 89 12.22 -20.63 -15.88
C THR A 89 11.02 -21.25 -16.56
N CYS A 90 9.96 -20.47 -16.78
CA CYS A 90 8.74 -20.90 -17.49
C CYS A 90 8.66 -20.29 -18.89
N HIS A 91 8.89 -18.97 -19.03
CA HIS A 91 8.69 -18.26 -20.29
C HIS A 91 9.75 -18.55 -21.37
N SER A 92 10.77 -19.32 -21.07
CA SER A 92 11.63 -19.93 -22.09
C SER A 92 10.94 -21.07 -22.87
N ARG A 93 9.82 -21.60 -22.34
CA ARG A 93 9.07 -22.74 -22.93
C ARG A 93 7.63 -22.41 -23.26
N ILE A 94 7.01 -21.48 -22.53
CA ILE A 94 5.62 -21.07 -22.71
C ILE A 94 5.55 -19.60 -23.09
N TRP A 95 4.63 -19.23 -23.98
CA TRP A 95 4.44 -17.87 -24.51
C TRP A 95 5.72 -17.27 -25.11
N THR A 96 6.53 -18.13 -25.71
CA THR A 96 7.87 -17.78 -26.22
C THR A 96 7.86 -16.66 -27.25
N ASN A 97 6.75 -16.51 -28.00
CA ASN A 97 6.60 -15.52 -29.07
C ASN A 97 5.63 -14.38 -28.71
N ALA A 98 5.14 -14.33 -27.44
CA ALA A 98 4.23 -13.26 -27.04
C ALA A 98 4.95 -11.92 -27.04
N SER A 99 4.42 -10.94 -27.77
CA SER A 99 5.03 -9.60 -27.89
C SER A 99 5.14 -8.87 -26.55
N MET A 100 4.15 -9.06 -25.66
CA MET A 100 4.15 -8.48 -24.31
C MET A 100 5.31 -8.95 -23.45
N LEU A 101 5.91 -10.12 -23.75
CA LEU A 101 7.07 -10.67 -23.03
C LEU A 101 8.41 -10.31 -23.69
N GLU A 102 8.40 -9.57 -24.80
CA GLU A 102 9.68 -9.15 -25.43
C GLU A 102 10.58 -8.37 -24.48
N PRO A 103 10.10 -7.44 -23.62
CA PRO A 103 10.96 -6.78 -22.65
C PRO A 103 11.64 -7.77 -21.68
N VAL A 104 10.96 -8.86 -21.29
CA VAL A 104 11.54 -9.90 -20.43
C VAL A 104 12.64 -10.67 -21.16
N ARG A 105 12.38 -11.08 -22.40
CA ARG A 105 13.37 -11.78 -23.23
C ARG A 105 14.60 -10.91 -23.53
N ALA A 106 14.36 -9.64 -23.86
CA ALA A 106 15.45 -8.69 -24.10
C ALA A 106 16.27 -8.48 -22.82
N SER A 107 15.62 -8.26 -21.67
CA SER A 107 16.28 -8.16 -20.37
C SER A 107 17.15 -9.38 -20.07
N TYR A 108 16.64 -10.56 -20.33
CA TYR A 108 17.38 -11.82 -20.14
C TYR A 108 18.56 -11.97 -21.08
N ARG A 109 18.37 -11.69 -22.37
CA ARG A 109 19.40 -11.78 -23.40
C ARG A 109 20.53 -10.78 -23.19
N ASP A 110 20.16 -9.55 -22.84
CA ASP A 110 21.10 -8.42 -22.76
C ASP A 110 21.67 -8.22 -21.35
N ASP A 111 21.28 -9.09 -20.39
CA ASP A 111 21.64 -9.03 -18.97
C ASP A 111 21.36 -7.66 -18.35
N LYS A 112 20.23 -7.05 -18.69
CA LYS A 112 19.81 -5.74 -18.21
C LYS A 112 18.51 -5.86 -17.43
N SER A 113 18.52 -5.40 -16.17
CA SER A 113 17.33 -5.43 -15.30
C SER A 113 16.15 -4.65 -15.90
N LEU A 114 14.94 -5.16 -15.72
CA LEU A 114 13.72 -4.44 -16.02
C LEU A 114 13.52 -3.27 -15.04
N SER A 115 13.22 -2.09 -15.58
CA SER A 115 12.92 -0.90 -14.78
C SER A 115 11.45 -0.87 -14.37
N TRP A 116 11.11 -1.58 -13.31
CA TRP A 116 9.76 -1.61 -12.79
C TRP A 116 9.34 -0.28 -12.16
N THR A 117 8.11 0.17 -12.43
CA THR A 117 7.51 1.30 -11.74
C THR A 117 7.11 0.88 -10.33
N ARG A 118 7.65 1.57 -9.31
CA ARG A 118 7.30 1.29 -7.91
C ARG A 118 5.85 1.68 -7.63
N VAL A 119 5.04 0.72 -7.24
CA VAL A 119 3.60 0.91 -6.92
C VAL A 119 3.41 1.27 -5.45
N ASN A 120 3.99 0.48 -4.56
CA ASN A 120 3.95 0.75 -3.12
C ASN A 120 5.26 1.44 -2.72
N ALA A 121 5.25 2.77 -2.75
CA ALA A 121 6.40 3.60 -2.39
C ALA A 121 6.09 4.39 -1.12
N LEU A 122 6.99 4.31 -0.15
CA LEU A 122 7.02 5.20 1.00
C LEU A 122 8.04 6.31 0.76
N PRO A 123 7.88 7.49 1.37
CA PRO A 123 8.91 8.52 1.37
C PRO A 123 10.21 8.01 2.01
N ASP A 124 11.35 8.55 1.59
CA ASP A 124 12.67 8.07 2.03
C ASP A 124 12.92 8.24 3.54
N PHE A 125 12.18 9.13 4.20
CA PHE A 125 12.25 9.32 5.65
C PHE A 125 11.37 8.33 6.44
N VAL A 126 10.68 7.40 5.79
CA VAL A 126 9.85 6.36 6.42
C VAL A 126 10.51 5.00 6.24
N TYR A 127 10.86 4.38 7.35
CA TYR A 127 11.47 3.05 7.39
C TYR A 127 10.41 1.98 7.58
N PHE A 128 10.38 1.05 6.67
CA PHE A 128 9.49 -0.10 6.71
C PHE A 128 10.29 -1.38 6.51
N ASP A 129 9.96 -2.42 7.27
CA ASP A 129 10.60 -3.72 7.17
C ASP A 129 9.57 -4.83 6.98
N HIS A 130 9.60 -5.47 5.82
CA HIS A 130 8.72 -6.61 5.51
C HIS A 130 8.96 -7.79 6.44
N SER A 131 10.22 -8.14 6.72
CA SER A 131 10.56 -9.34 7.47
C SER A 131 9.96 -9.34 8.88
N ILE A 132 9.95 -8.18 9.53
CA ILE A 132 9.33 -8.01 10.86
C ILE A 132 7.82 -8.23 10.79
N HIS A 133 7.13 -7.63 9.82
CA HIS A 133 5.68 -7.75 9.68
C HIS A 133 5.27 -9.19 9.37
N VAL A 134 5.95 -9.83 8.43
CA VAL A 134 5.74 -11.24 8.06
C VAL A 134 5.98 -12.15 9.26
N SER A 135 7.08 -11.97 9.98
CA SER A 135 7.42 -12.79 11.16
C SER A 135 6.43 -12.61 12.32
N LYS A 136 5.72 -11.48 12.36
CA LYS A 136 4.68 -11.15 13.35
C LYS A 136 3.26 -11.52 12.90
N GLY A 137 3.11 -12.23 11.78
CA GLY A 137 1.81 -12.75 11.34
C GLY A 137 0.94 -11.72 10.62
N VAL A 138 1.54 -10.69 10.01
CA VAL A 138 0.82 -9.77 9.13
C VAL A 138 0.78 -10.36 7.72
N GLY A 139 -0.39 -10.64 7.18
CA GLY A 139 -0.54 -11.22 5.85
C GLY A 139 -0.33 -10.22 4.72
N CYS A 140 0.15 -10.69 3.59
CA CYS A 140 0.42 -9.86 2.40
C CYS A 140 -0.81 -9.05 1.98
N THR A 141 -1.98 -9.67 1.99
CA THR A 141 -3.25 -9.04 1.61
C THR A 141 -3.70 -7.93 2.55
N THR A 142 -3.20 -7.88 3.78
CA THR A 142 -3.50 -6.80 4.74
C THR A 142 -3.01 -5.45 4.22
N CYS A 143 -1.88 -5.43 3.50
CA CYS A 143 -1.28 -4.21 2.96
C CYS A 143 -1.47 -4.07 1.45
N HIS A 144 -1.40 -5.19 0.71
CA HIS A 144 -1.44 -5.20 -0.75
C HIS A 144 -2.86 -5.46 -1.32
N GLY A 145 -3.88 -5.59 -0.44
CA GLY A 145 -5.24 -5.89 -0.88
C GLY A 145 -5.37 -7.29 -1.49
N PRO A 146 -6.38 -7.53 -2.33
CA PRO A 146 -6.65 -8.84 -2.92
C PRO A 146 -5.65 -9.14 -4.06
N ILE A 147 -4.36 -9.15 -3.77
CA ILE A 147 -3.28 -9.19 -4.76
C ILE A 147 -3.38 -10.37 -5.73
N ALA A 148 -3.89 -11.52 -5.28
CA ALA A 148 -4.10 -12.69 -6.13
C ALA A 148 -5.30 -12.56 -7.09
N GLU A 149 -6.08 -11.49 -6.99
CA GLU A 149 -7.22 -11.20 -7.87
C GLU A 149 -6.94 -10.02 -8.79
N ILE A 150 -5.79 -9.34 -8.59
CA ILE A 150 -5.45 -8.11 -9.30
C ILE A 150 -4.70 -8.43 -10.60
N PRO A 151 -5.28 -8.11 -11.78
CA PRO A 151 -4.61 -8.33 -13.07
C PRO A 151 -3.44 -7.38 -13.30
N LEU A 152 -3.53 -6.13 -12.86
CA LEU A 152 -2.46 -5.14 -12.92
C LEU A 152 -2.30 -4.50 -11.54
N THR A 153 -1.11 -4.56 -10.98
CA THR A 153 -0.83 -4.14 -9.60
C THR A 153 -1.15 -2.67 -9.36
N TRP A 154 -1.88 -2.40 -8.30
CA TRP A 154 -2.19 -1.08 -7.78
C TRP A 154 -1.99 -1.02 -6.25
N ARG A 155 -1.92 0.19 -5.72
CA ARG A 155 -1.77 0.44 -4.29
C ARG A 155 -3.13 0.29 -3.59
N ALA A 156 -3.24 -0.63 -2.62
CA ALA A 156 -4.48 -0.88 -1.91
C ALA A 156 -4.73 0.12 -0.77
N GLY A 157 -3.68 0.53 -0.05
CA GLY A 157 -3.75 1.50 1.04
C GLY A 157 -3.20 2.86 0.65
N THR A 158 -3.60 3.90 1.38
CA THR A 158 -3.06 5.26 1.18
C THR A 158 -1.58 5.35 1.52
N LEU A 159 -1.09 4.48 2.39
CA LEU A 159 0.25 4.50 2.99
C LEU A 159 0.55 5.79 3.80
N TYR A 160 -0.48 6.54 4.18
CA TYR A 160 -0.36 7.65 5.11
C TYR A 160 -0.07 7.14 6.53
N MET A 161 0.50 7.99 7.35
CA MET A 161 0.86 7.64 8.73
C MET A 161 -0.34 7.05 9.51
N GLU A 162 -1.53 7.62 9.37
CA GLU A 162 -2.74 7.13 10.03
C GLU A 162 -3.12 5.71 9.60
N TRP A 163 -2.90 5.36 8.34
CA TRP A 163 -3.13 4.00 7.84
C TRP A 163 -2.22 2.98 8.56
N CYS A 164 -0.95 3.32 8.76
CA CYS A 164 -0.01 2.48 9.51
C CYS A 164 -0.40 2.43 11.01
N LEU A 165 -0.74 3.58 11.59
CA LEU A 165 -1.12 3.69 13.00
C LEU A 165 -2.40 2.93 13.34
N ASN A 166 -3.34 2.77 12.41
CA ASN A 166 -4.52 1.94 12.63
C ASN A 166 -4.14 0.50 12.98
N CYS A 167 -3.14 -0.05 12.29
CA CYS A 167 -2.62 -1.39 12.58
C CYS A 167 -1.79 -1.39 13.87
N HIS A 168 -0.90 -0.43 14.06
CA HIS A 168 -0.03 -0.35 15.23
C HIS A 168 -0.78 -0.09 16.55
N ARG A 169 -1.94 0.59 16.50
CA ARG A 169 -2.81 0.82 17.67
C ARG A 169 -3.62 -0.41 18.06
N GLN A 170 -4.01 -1.22 17.07
CA GLN A 170 -4.90 -2.36 17.27
C GLN A 170 -4.45 -3.57 16.44
N PRO A 171 -3.23 -4.11 16.68
CA PRO A 171 -2.65 -5.18 15.88
C PRO A 171 -3.51 -6.46 15.89
N GLU A 172 -4.29 -6.69 16.94
CA GLU A 172 -5.17 -7.85 17.07
C GLU A 172 -6.24 -7.94 15.97
N LYS A 173 -6.56 -6.84 15.31
CA LYS A 173 -7.50 -6.83 14.18
C LYS A 173 -6.89 -7.39 12.89
N PHE A 174 -5.56 -7.39 12.76
CA PHE A 174 -4.87 -7.59 11.49
C PHE A 174 -3.97 -8.82 11.45
N VAL A 175 -3.51 -9.30 12.62
CA VAL A 175 -2.62 -10.45 12.70
C VAL A 175 -3.38 -11.75 12.47
N ARG A 176 -2.71 -12.71 11.85
CA ARG A 176 -3.21 -14.05 11.54
C ARG A 176 -2.19 -15.12 11.93
N PRO A 177 -2.56 -16.41 11.96
CA PRO A 177 -1.59 -17.50 12.12
C PRO A 177 -0.47 -17.39 11.09
N LYS A 178 0.77 -17.70 11.49
CA LYS A 178 1.93 -17.59 10.58
C LYS A 178 1.80 -18.48 9.35
N SER A 179 1.13 -19.63 9.46
CA SER A 179 0.79 -20.49 8.33
C SER A 179 -0.08 -19.79 7.26
N GLU A 180 -0.81 -18.76 7.67
CA GLU A 180 -1.75 -18.04 6.81
C GLU A 180 -1.20 -16.73 6.25
N VAL A 181 0.05 -16.37 6.56
CA VAL A 181 0.64 -15.08 6.12
C VAL A 181 0.69 -14.97 4.60
N PHE A 182 1.04 -16.06 3.94
CA PHE A 182 1.15 -16.14 2.47
C PHE A 182 -0.12 -16.65 1.78
N ASN A 183 -1.16 -16.97 2.56
CA ASN A 183 -2.46 -17.33 1.99
C ASN A 183 -3.22 -16.08 1.51
N PRO A 184 -3.36 -15.86 0.19
CA PRO A 184 -4.01 -14.67 -0.33
C PRO A 184 -5.54 -14.68 -0.14
N TYR A 185 -6.11 -15.83 0.17
CA TYR A 185 -7.55 -16.03 0.35
C TYR A 185 -7.96 -16.16 1.83
N TYR A 186 -7.03 -15.86 2.76
CA TYR A 186 -7.35 -15.91 4.17
C TYR A 186 -8.48 -14.94 4.52
N THR A 187 -9.53 -15.48 5.11
CA THR A 187 -10.65 -14.71 5.65
C THR A 187 -10.59 -14.72 7.17
N PRO A 188 -10.57 -13.53 7.82
CA PRO A 188 -10.59 -13.46 9.28
C PRO A 188 -11.80 -14.19 9.85
N PRO A 189 -11.64 -15.01 10.91
CA PRO A 189 -12.76 -15.69 11.55
C PRO A 189 -13.68 -14.71 12.30
N LYS A 190 -14.89 -15.12 12.61
CA LYS A 190 -15.86 -14.27 13.35
C LYS A 190 -15.32 -13.79 14.71
N ASN A 191 -14.45 -14.57 15.35
CA ASN A 191 -13.78 -14.24 16.61
C ASN A 191 -12.37 -13.67 16.41
N GLN A 192 -12.12 -12.95 15.31
CA GLN A 192 -10.80 -12.38 14.98
C GLN A 192 -10.14 -11.63 16.15
N LEU A 193 -10.89 -10.85 16.93
CA LEU A 193 -10.32 -10.09 18.04
C LEU A 193 -9.79 -10.99 19.16
N GLU A 194 -10.46 -12.10 19.43
CA GLU A 194 -10.02 -13.09 20.43
C GLU A 194 -8.74 -13.79 19.93
N LEU A 195 -8.79 -14.31 18.71
CA LEU A 195 -7.63 -14.94 18.05
C LEU A 195 -6.46 -13.96 18.01
N GLY A 196 -6.70 -12.74 17.55
CA GLY A 196 -5.66 -11.72 17.42
C GLY A 196 -5.00 -11.36 18.75
N ARG A 197 -5.77 -11.21 19.84
CA ARG A 197 -5.20 -10.99 21.19
C ARG A 197 -4.31 -12.14 21.64
N LYS A 198 -4.69 -13.38 21.33
CA LYS A 198 -3.85 -14.55 21.59
C LYS A 198 -2.54 -14.48 20.80
N LEU A 199 -2.64 -14.21 19.50
CA LEU A 199 -1.47 -14.11 18.61
C LEU A 199 -0.55 -12.94 18.96
N VAL A 200 -1.10 -11.80 19.36
CA VAL A 200 -0.30 -10.63 19.83
C VAL A 200 0.58 -11.02 21.01
N LYS A 201 0.05 -11.78 21.96
CA LYS A 201 0.82 -12.29 23.11
C LYS A 201 1.86 -13.34 22.68
N GLU A 202 1.43 -14.31 21.88
CA GLU A 202 2.27 -15.41 21.40
C GLU A 202 3.46 -14.91 20.57
N TYR A 203 3.22 -13.96 19.66
CA TYR A 203 4.24 -13.41 18.77
C TYR A 203 4.99 -12.24 19.40
N LYS A 204 4.67 -11.88 20.67
CA LYS A 204 5.28 -10.76 21.40
C LYS A 204 5.24 -9.46 20.58
N ILE A 205 4.04 -9.12 20.08
CA ILE A 205 3.83 -7.90 19.31
C ILE A 205 3.69 -6.74 20.27
N GLN A 206 4.46 -5.69 20.03
CA GLN A 206 4.38 -4.43 20.77
C GLN A 206 3.64 -3.39 19.94
N SER A 207 2.84 -2.55 20.61
CA SER A 207 2.20 -1.40 19.98
C SER A 207 3.22 -0.27 19.85
N LEU A 208 3.93 -0.24 18.71
CA LEU A 208 4.99 0.73 18.43
C LEU A 208 4.38 1.96 17.75
N GLN A 209 4.26 3.07 18.51
CA GLN A 209 3.63 4.30 18.04
C GLN A 209 4.56 5.52 18.16
N ASN A 210 5.80 5.31 18.59
CA ASN A 210 6.79 6.38 18.72
C ASN A 210 7.30 6.79 17.34
N CYS A 211 7.50 8.09 17.14
CA CYS A 211 7.95 8.65 15.87
C CYS A 211 9.24 7.98 15.35
N SER A 212 10.20 7.72 16.23
CA SER A 212 11.50 7.13 15.89
C SER A 212 11.45 5.65 15.47
N VAL A 213 10.31 4.97 15.60
CA VAL A 213 10.13 3.60 15.08
C VAL A 213 10.03 3.60 13.57
N CYS A 214 9.34 4.60 13.02
CA CYS A 214 9.07 4.73 11.58
C CYS A 214 9.93 5.81 10.92
N HIS A 215 10.37 6.81 11.66
CA HIS A 215 11.13 7.96 11.14
C HIS A 215 12.50 8.02 11.79
N ARG A 216 13.56 8.08 10.96
CA ARG A 216 14.97 8.19 11.41
C ARG A 216 15.68 9.30 10.66
#